data_02bd16eea5a7bf7ed37a495774b2e197
#
_entry.id   02bd16eea5a7bf7ed37a495774b2e197
#
_cell.length_a   1.000
_cell.length_b   1.000
_cell.length_c   1.000
_cell.angle_alpha   90.00
_cell.angle_beta   90.00
_cell.angle_gamma   90.00
#
_symmetry.space_group_name_H-M   'P 1'
#
loop_
_entity.id
_entity.type
_entity.pdbx_description
1 polymer ?
#
loop_
_entity_poly.entity_id
_entity_poly.type
_entity_poly.pdbx_seq_one_letter_code
_entity_poly.pdbx_strand_id
1 'polypeptide(L)'
;FGVNRKMCDIATPLAAVLVRYLYAIALMSYIMFFSEAYDIEISAGNLIVLYFATFVMTIATPSVVGGSLASITLLFSIAGIPIEAIAAVALLDVLLDFGTGMGVACVQMDVVLLAKKLGMIEDEKK
;
A
#
# COMPACT_ATOMS: atom_id res chain seq x y z
N PHE A 1 23.38 9.68 -10.95
CA PHE A 1 23.91 8.42 -10.39
C PHE A 1 24.45 7.46 -11.46
N GLY A 2 24.40 7.78 -12.75
CA GLY A 2 24.98 6.96 -13.85
C GLY A 2 24.33 5.60 -14.02
N VAL A 3 23.03 5.48 -13.79
CA VAL A 3 22.27 4.23 -13.90
C VAL A 3 21.55 4.17 -15.23
N ASN A 4 21.55 3.00 -15.85
CA ASN A 4 20.91 2.76 -17.14
C ASN A 4 19.38 2.99 -17.02
N ARG A 5 18.82 3.79 -17.94
CA ARG A 5 17.41 4.17 -17.99
C ARG A 5 16.48 2.95 -18.02
N LYS A 6 16.87 1.89 -18.72
CA LYS A 6 16.09 0.64 -18.81
C LYS A 6 15.90 -0.04 -17.45
N MET A 7 16.89 0.06 -16.55
CA MET A 7 16.77 -0.50 -15.20
C MET A 7 15.85 0.32 -14.31
N CYS A 8 15.88 1.65 -14.44
CA CYS A 8 14.93 2.50 -13.73
C CYS A 8 13.48 2.20 -14.15
N ASP A 9 13.26 1.95 -15.44
CA ASP A 9 11.94 1.63 -15.99
C ASP A 9 11.37 0.30 -15.46
N ILE A 10 12.23 -0.64 -15.06
CA ILE A 10 11.83 -1.92 -14.45
C ILE A 10 11.78 -1.83 -12.93
N ALA A 11 12.75 -1.18 -12.30
CA ALA A 11 12.83 -1.06 -10.85
C ALA A 11 11.70 -0.24 -10.26
N THR A 12 11.24 0.81 -10.96
CA THR A 12 10.16 1.68 -10.51
C THR A 12 8.83 0.95 -10.31
N PRO A 13 8.27 0.23 -11.30
CA PRO A 13 7.03 -0.51 -11.08
C PRO A 13 7.19 -1.66 -10.10
N LEU A 14 8.34 -2.32 -10.07
CA LEU A 14 8.59 -3.42 -9.14
C LEU A 14 8.60 -2.93 -7.68
N ALA A 15 9.29 -1.84 -7.39
CA ALA A 15 9.30 -1.23 -6.07
C ALA A 15 7.90 -0.77 -5.64
N ALA A 16 7.13 -0.17 -6.55
CA ALA A 16 5.76 0.24 -6.28
C ALA A 16 4.84 -0.94 -5.91
N VAL A 17 5.02 -2.10 -6.54
CA VAL A 17 4.26 -3.32 -6.21
C VAL A 17 4.67 -3.85 -4.84
N LEU A 18 5.98 -3.91 -4.54
CA LEU A 18 6.48 -4.44 -3.27
C LEU A 18 6.01 -3.62 -2.06
N VAL A 19 6.01 -2.28 -2.17
CA VAL A 19 5.56 -1.41 -1.08
C VAL A 19 4.04 -1.50 -0.85
N ARG A 20 3.25 -1.88 -1.86
CA ARG A 20 1.80 -2.07 -1.71
C ARG A 20 1.40 -3.12 -0.69
N TYR A 21 2.22 -4.13 -0.43
CA TYR A 21 1.91 -5.10 0.62
C TYR A 21 1.86 -4.48 2.03
N LEU A 22 2.65 -3.42 2.26
CA LEU A 22 2.58 -2.65 3.52
C LEU A 22 1.23 -1.95 3.67
N TYR A 23 0.64 -1.52 2.57
CA TYR A 23 -0.68 -0.91 2.56
C TYR A 23 -1.80 -1.90 2.96
N ALA A 24 -1.69 -3.18 2.57
CA ALA A 24 -2.63 -4.21 3.03
C ALA A 24 -2.63 -4.36 4.55
N ILE A 25 -1.44 -4.29 5.17
CA ILE A 25 -1.31 -4.34 6.63
C ILE A 25 -1.97 -3.13 7.28
N ALA A 26 -1.78 -1.94 6.71
CA ALA A 26 -2.41 -0.71 7.19
C ALA A 26 -3.95 -0.79 7.10
N LEU A 27 -4.50 -1.27 5.98
CA LEU A 27 -5.94 -1.46 5.81
C LEU A 27 -6.53 -2.42 6.86
N MET A 28 -5.88 -3.56 7.09
CA MET A 28 -6.33 -4.48 8.13
C MET A 28 -6.22 -3.89 9.54
N SER A 29 -5.17 -3.12 9.81
CA SER A 29 -5.02 -2.42 11.08
C SER A 29 -6.15 -1.42 11.32
N TYR A 30 -6.58 -0.68 10.29
CA TYR A 30 -7.74 0.20 10.37
C TYR A 30 -9.03 -0.57 10.70
N ILE A 31 -9.28 -1.68 10.01
CA ILE A 31 -10.49 -2.49 10.24
C ILE A 31 -10.51 -2.98 11.69
N MET A 32 -9.42 -3.54 12.19
CA MET A 32 -9.32 -4.06 13.55
C MET A 32 -9.47 -2.95 14.59
N PHE A 33 -8.80 -1.82 14.39
CA PHE A 33 -8.89 -0.68 15.30
C PHE A 33 -10.30 -0.11 15.39
N PHE A 34 -10.95 0.12 14.24
CA PHE A 34 -12.28 0.69 14.23
C PHE A 34 -13.37 -0.31 14.64
N SER A 35 -13.20 -1.61 14.39
CA SER A 35 -14.12 -2.61 14.90
C SER A 35 -14.11 -2.65 16.44
N GLU A 36 -12.93 -2.54 17.05
CA GLU A 36 -12.80 -2.48 18.50
C GLU A 36 -13.33 -1.15 19.07
N ALA A 37 -13.06 -0.03 18.39
CA ALA A 37 -13.53 1.29 18.81
C ALA A 37 -15.06 1.45 18.79
N TYR A 38 -15.74 0.71 17.90
CA TYR A 38 -17.20 0.72 17.77
C TYR A 38 -17.87 -0.52 18.41
N ASP A 39 -17.14 -1.33 19.18
CA ASP A 39 -17.64 -2.57 19.79
C ASP A 39 -18.30 -3.53 18.77
N ILE A 40 -17.74 -3.62 17.56
CA ILE A 40 -18.25 -4.49 16.50
C ILE A 40 -17.53 -5.84 16.56
N GLU A 41 -18.25 -6.88 16.92
CA GLU A 41 -17.73 -8.26 16.91
C GLU A 41 -17.62 -8.79 15.47
N ILE A 42 -16.39 -8.94 14.97
CA ILE A 42 -16.15 -9.54 13.67
C ILE A 42 -16.07 -11.06 13.85
N SER A 43 -17.06 -11.78 13.30
CA SER A 43 -17.04 -13.25 13.27
C SER A 43 -15.79 -13.77 12.54
N ALA A 44 -15.28 -14.92 12.94
CA ALA A 44 -14.13 -15.57 12.31
C ALA A 44 -14.32 -15.79 10.80
N GLY A 45 -15.56 -16.07 10.35
CA GLY A 45 -15.88 -16.17 8.93
C GLY A 45 -15.74 -14.85 8.19
N ASN A 46 -16.25 -13.75 8.77
CA ASN A 46 -16.11 -12.41 8.20
C ASN A 46 -14.65 -11.95 8.18
N LEU A 47 -13.86 -12.35 9.16
CA LEU A 47 -12.44 -12.03 9.23
C LEU A 47 -11.67 -12.63 8.04
N ILE A 48 -11.96 -13.87 7.66
CA ILE A 48 -11.37 -14.51 6.47
C ILE A 48 -11.78 -13.75 5.20
N VAL A 49 -13.04 -13.37 5.08
CA VAL A 49 -13.55 -12.59 3.93
C VAL A 49 -12.85 -11.23 3.87
N LEU A 50 -12.67 -10.55 5.00
CA LEU A 50 -11.98 -9.27 5.09
C LEU A 50 -10.51 -9.37 4.69
N TYR A 51 -9.79 -10.41 5.12
CA TYR A 51 -8.42 -10.65 4.68
C TYR A 51 -8.33 -10.81 3.16
N PHE A 52 -9.23 -11.62 2.60
CA PHE A 52 -9.24 -11.84 1.15
C PHE A 52 -9.62 -10.58 0.38
N ALA A 53 -10.63 -9.86 0.84
CA ALA A 53 -11.06 -8.59 0.26
C ALA A 53 -9.95 -7.53 0.33
N THR A 54 -9.24 -7.43 1.46
CA THR A 54 -8.10 -6.50 1.62
C THR A 54 -6.98 -6.82 0.65
N PHE A 55 -6.67 -8.11 0.46
CA PHE A 55 -5.66 -8.55 -0.50
C PHE A 55 -6.04 -8.14 -1.93
N VAL A 56 -7.28 -8.43 -2.34
CA VAL A 56 -7.80 -8.06 -3.67
C VAL A 56 -7.81 -6.54 -3.85
N MET A 57 -8.27 -5.78 -2.85
CA MET A 57 -8.31 -4.32 -2.90
C MET A 57 -6.92 -3.71 -2.99
N THR A 58 -5.92 -4.28 -2.31
CA THR A 58 -4.54 -3.82 -2.40
C THR A 58 -3.99 -3.89 -3.84
N ILE A 59 -4.39 -4.90 -4.60
CA ILE A 59 -4.00 -5.03 -6.01
C ILE A 59 -4.84 -4.11 -6.91
N ALA A 60 -6.14 -3.99 -6.62
CA ALA A 60 -7.09 -3.26 -7.46
C ALA A 60 -7.03 -1.73 -7.28
N THR A 61 -6.58 -1.25 -6.11
CA THR A 61 -6.57 0.19 -5.80
C THR A 61 -5.56 0.93 -6.68
N PRO A 62 -5.98 1.93 -7.45
CA PRO A 62 -5.06 2.74 -8.24
C PRO A 62 -4.16 3.60 -7.33
N SER A 63 -2.93 3.84 -7.77
CA SER A 63 -1.95 4.68 -7.06
C SER A 63 -2.24 6.17 -7.27
N VAL A 64 -3.46 6.63 -6.97
CA VAL A 64 -3.87 8.03 -7.04
C VAL A 64 -4.33 8.50 -5.67
N VAL A 65 -4.09 9.76 -5.36
CA VAL A 65 -4.55 10.37 -4.10
C VAL A 65 -6.06 10.18 -3.96
N GLY A 66 -6.49 9.60 -2.84
CA GLY A 66 -7.91 9.31 -2.59
C GLY A 66 -8.44 7.98 -3.16
N GLY A 67 -7.66 7.24 -3.94
CA GLY A 67 -8.02 5.89 -4.40
C GLY A 67 -8.17 4.89 -3.25
N SER A 68 -7.43 5.10 -2.18
CA SER A 68 -7.49 4.37 -0.92
C SER A 68 -8.84 4.46 -0.23
N LEU A 69 -9.47 5.64 -0.23
CA LEU A 69 -10.75 5.87 0.44
C LEU A 69 -11.88 4.99 -0.10
N ALA A 70 -11.90 4.72 -1.40
CA ALA A 70 -12.88 3.81 -1.99
C ALA A 70 -12.71 2.37 -1.46
N SER A 71 -11.47 1.91 -1.32
CA SER A 71 -11.16 0.60 -0.76
C SER A 71 -11.51 0.51 0.71
N ILE A 72 -11.19 1.54 1.50
CA ILE A 72 -11.54 1.64 2.92
C ILE A 72 -13.04 1.62 3.11
N THR A 73 -13.80 2.40 2.33
CA THR A 73 -15.26 2.46 2.38
C THR A 73 -15.87 1.08 2.15
N LEU A 74 -15.40 0.36 1.15
CA LEU A 74 -15.90 -0.97 0.84
C LEU A 74 -15.57 -1.98 1.95
N LEU A 75 -14.35 -1.95 2.46
CA LEU A 75 -13.94 -2.84 3.55
C LEU A 75 -14.70 -2.56 4.85
N PHE A 76 -14.94 -1.29 5.18
CA PHE A 76 -15.74 -0.89 6.33
C PHE A 76 -17.20 -1.35 6.20
N SER A 77 -17.76 -1.25 4.99
CA SER A 77 -19.09 -1.78 4.71
C SER A 77 -19.19 -3.29 4.93
N ILE A 78 -18.16 -4.06 4.53
CA ILE A 78 -18.11 -5.52 4.77
C ILE A 78 -17.95 -5.83 6.26
N ALA A 79 -17.17 -5.03 6.98
CA ALA A 79 -16.94 -5.18 8.42
C ALA A 79 -18.14 -4.71 9.28
N GLY A 80 -19.09 -3.97 8.69
CA GLY A 80 -20.19 -3.36 9.42
C GLY A 80 -19.81 -2.10 10.19
N ILE A 81 -18.67 -1.49 9.86
CA ILE A 81 -18.18 -0.25 10.49
C ILE A 81 -18.95 0.95 9.93
N PRO A 82 -19.43 1.88 10.79
CA PRO A 82 -20.17 3.06 10.35
C PRO A 82 -19.36 3.93 9.40
N ILE A 83 -20.06 4.53 8.43
CA ILE A 83 -19.44 5.35 7.37
C ILE A 83 -18.81 6.64 7.95
N GLU A 84 -19.25 7.08 9.12
CA GLU A 84 -18.72 8.23 9.85
C GLU A 84 -17.24 8.05 10.25
N ALA A 85 -16.81 6.79 10.46
CA ALA A 85 -15.42 6.44 10.75
C ALA A 85 -14.48 6.77 9.59
N ILE A 86 -14.98 6.83 8.36
CA ILE A 86 -14.18 7.13 7.16
C ILE A 86 -13.54 8.50 7.23
N ALA A 87 -14.22 9.50 7.82
CA ALA A 87 -13.66 10.84 7.96
C ALA A 87 -12.40 10.86 8.82
N ALA A 88 -12.36 10.06 9.89
CA ALA A 88 -11.18 9.92 10.75
C ALA A 88 -10.05 9.18 10.02
N VAL A 89 -10.40 8.12 9.28
CA VAL A 89 -9.41 7.36 8.49
C VAL A 89 -8.84 8.20 7.36
N ALA A 90 -9.63 9.04 6.71
CA ALA A 90 -9.17 9.88 5.60
C ALA A 90 -8.00 10.79 5.99
N LEU A 91 -8.01 11.32 7.22
CA LEU A 91 -6.90 12.12 7.73
C LEU A 91 -5.63 11.29 7.96
N LEU A 92 -5.80 10.08 8.51
CA LEU A 92 -4.70 9.16 8.76
C LEU A 92 -4.13 8.60 7.43
N ASP A 93 -4.99 8.34 6.47
CA ASP A 93 -4.62 7.80 5.17
C ASP A 93 -3.76 8.79 4.36
N VAL A 94 -4.06 10.08 4.40
CA VAL A 94 -3.21 11.11 3.79
C VAL A 94 -1.79 11.10 4.39
N LEU A 95 -1.66 10.94 5.70
CA LEU A 95 -0.35 10.86 6.36
C LEU A 95 0.39 9.58 5.97
N LEU A 96 -0.33 8.46 5.87
CA LEU A 96 0.24 7.19 5.42
C LEU A 96 0.65 7.23 3.95
N ASP A 97 -0.12 7.88 3.09
CA ASP A 97 0.21 8.04 1.67
C ASP A 97 1.54 8.81 1.50
N PHE A 98 1.78 9.84 2.31
CA PHE A 98 3.08 10.52 2.34
C PHE A 98 4.20 9.56 2.78
N GLY A 99 4.00 8.80 3.84
CA GLY A 99 4.96 7.84 4.36
C GLY A 99 5.27 6.72 3.36
N THR A 100 4.24 6.17 2.73
CA THR A 100 4.39 5.12 1.70
C THR A 100 5.05 5.67 0.44
N GLY A 101 4.75 6.88 0.02
CA GLY A 101 5.40 7.55 -1.11
C GLY A 101 6.90 7.72 -0.89
N MET A 102 7.31 8.16 0.30
CA MET A 102 8.73 8.22 0.70
C MET A 102 9.36 6.83 0.70
N GLY A 103 8.66 5.83 1.23
CA GLY A 103 9.12 4.44 1.25
C GLY A 103 9.35 3.88 -0.16
N VAL A 104 8.45 4.14 -1.09
CA VAL A 104 8.61 3.75 -2.51
C VAL A 104 9.87 4.37 -3.10
N ALA A 105 10.09 5.66 -2.89
CA ALA A 105 11.27 6.35 -3.40
C ALA A 105 12.57 5.77 -2.84
N CYS A 106 12.61 5.46 -1.54
CA CYS A 106 13.77 4.83 -0.90
C CYS A 106 14.05 3.44 -1.48
N VAL A 107 13.01 2.58 -1.57
CA VAL A 107 13.16 1.22 -2.13
C VAL A 107 13.60 1.26 -3.59
N GLN A 108 13.10 2.21 -4.39
CA GLN A 108 13.55 2.40 -5.77
C GLN A 108 15.05 2.73 -5.84
N MET A 109 15.52 3.66 -4.99
CA MET A 109 16.93 4.00 -4.92
C MET A 109 17.78 2.80 -4.50
N ASP A 110 17.37 2.08 -3.48
CA ASP A 110 18.09 0.92 -2.96
C ASP A 110 18.19 -0.20 -4.00
N VAL A 111 17.11 -0.53 -4.69
CA VAL A 111 17.11 -1.57 -5.75
C VAL A 111 18.05 -1.18 -6.87
N VAL A 112 18.04 0.08 -7.30
CA VAL A 112 18.91 0.56 -8.38
C VAL A 112 20.38 0.56 -7.97
N LEU A 113 20.69 1.01 -6.74
CA LEU A 113 22.06 1.02 -6.20
C LEU A 113 22.59 -0.40 -5.99
N LEU A 114 21.75 -1.30 -5.51
CA LEU A 114 22.10 -2.71 -5.29
C LEU A 114 22.40 -3.41 -6.62
N ALA A 115 21.57 -3.20 -7.63
CA ALA A 115 21.76 -3.75 -8.96
C ALA A 115 23.08 -3.24 -9.59
N LYS A 116 23.43 -1.96 -9.38
CA LYS A 116 24.71 -1.40 -9.80
C LYS A 116 25.88 -2.05 -9.06
N LYS A 117 25.76 -2.22 -7.73
CA LYS A 117 26.82 -2.82 -6.89
C LYS A 117 27.05 -4.30 -7.22
N LEU A 118 26.03 -5.02 -7.63
CA LEU A 118 26.11 -6.43 -8.03
C LEU A 118 26.63 -6.63 -9.46
N GLY A 119 26.97 -5.56 -10.18
CA GLY A 119 27.45 -5.62 -11.57
C GLY A 119 26.40 -6.10 -12.57
N MET A 120 25.11 -6.05 -12.18
CA MET A 120 24.00 -6.42 -13.05
C MET A 120 23.66 -5.34 -14.07
N ILE A 121 24.34 -4.18 -13.97
CA ILE A 121 24.16 -3.03 -14.82
C ILE A 121 25.52 -2.61 -15.36
N GLU A 122 25.72 -2.72 -16.68
CA GLU A 122 26.84 -2.06 -17.34
C GLU A 122 26.56 -0.56 -17.42
N ASP A 123 27.55 0.23 -16.98
CA ASP A 123 27.51 1.69 -17.19
C ASP A 123 27.44 1.94 -18.70
N GLU A 124 26.40 2.60 -19.16
CA GLU A 124 26.32 3.10 -20.53
C GLU A 124 27.48 4.09 -20.71
N LYS A 125 28.59 3.58 -21.25
CA LYS A 125 29.69 4.45 -21.68
C LYS A 125 29.12 5.41 -22.72
N LYS A 126 29.24 6.69 -22.42
CA LYS A 126 29.03 7.78 -23.38
C LYS A 126 29.89 7.57 -24.62
#